data_e89629838786efd7722eb0256884cb52
#
_entry.id   e89629838786efd7722eb0256884cb52
#
_cell.length_a   1.000
_cell.length_b   1.000
_cell.length_c   1.000
_cell.angle_alpha   90.00
_cell.angle_beta   90.00
_cell.angle_gamma   90.00
#
_symmetry.space_group_name_H-M   'P 1'
#
loop_
_entity.id
_entity.type
_entity.pdbx_description
1 polymer ?
#
loop_
_entity_poly.entity_id
_entity_poly.type
_entity_poly.pdbx_seq_one_letter_code
_entity_poly.pdbx_strand_id
1 'polypeptide(L)'
;MVKVEAVVLRERVEIVIDAVEEQTGHVGVTVVEAVGHGRQRGITHEYRGRVFESRFLPKALLTFVVVDHVASAIAETVADAARSGNESGDGLVWTTPVAHVTHNRTGRPLEEAA
;
A
#
# COMPACT_ATOMS: atom_id res chain seq x y z
N MET A 1 -3.63 6.95 17.31
CA MET A 1 -2.81 6.87 16.08
C MET A 1 -2.89 5.47 15.50
N VAL A 2 -2.92 5.38 14.21
CA VAL A 2 -3.03 4.13 13.47
C VAL A 2 -2.05 4.14 12.31
N LYS A 3 -1.44 3.00 12.09
CA LYS A 3 -0.65 2.74 10.89
C LYS A 3 -1.50 1.93 9.92
N VAL A 4 -1.76 2.49 8.75
CA VAL A 4 -2.42 1.76 7.66
C VAL A 4 -1.32 1.29 6.72
N GLU A 5 -1.24 0.00 6.51
CA GLU A 5 -0.26 -0.59 5.63
C GLU A 5 -0.94 -1.41 4.54
N ALA A 6 -0.34 -1.43 3.37
CA ALA A 6 -0.87 -2.19 2.25
C ALA A 6 0.25 -2.73 1.39
N VAL A 7 0.10 -3.96 0.93
CA VAL A 7 0.90 -4.51 -0.15
C VAL A 7 0.06 -4.43 -1.41
N VAL A 8 0.57 -3.73 -2.42
CA VAL A 8 -0.12 -3.54 -3.69
C VAL A 8 0.81 -3.90 -4.85
N LEU A 9 0.24 -4.10 -6.01
CA LEU A 9 1.04 -4.24 -7.23
C LEU A 9 1.81 -2.94 -7.47
N ARG A 10 3.09 -3.04 -7.86
CA ARG A 10 3.90 -1.84 -8.10
C ARG A 10 3.26 -0.91 -9.11
N GLU A 11 2.63 -1.43 -10.15
CA GLU A 11 1.96 -0.64 -11.18
C GLU A 11 0.75 0.13 -10.67
N ARG A 12 0.23 -0.21 -9.48
CA ARG A 12 -0.91 0.47 -8.87
C ARG A 12 -0.53 1.54 -7.85
N VAL A 13 0.74 1.69 -7.52
CA VAL A 13 1.20 2.57 -6.43
C VAL A 13 0.73 4.01 -6.62
N GLU A 14 0.98 4.60 -7.78
CA GLU A 14 0.57 5.99 -8.02
C GLU A 14 -0.94 6.16 -8.01
N ILE A 15 -1.66 5.20 -8.57
CA ILE A 15 -3.14 5.21 -8.57
C ILE A 15 -3.67 5.20 -7.15
N VAL A 16 -3.09 4.35 -6.29
CA VAL A 16 -3.50 4.25 -4.88
C VAL A 16 -3.19 5.54 -4.13
N ILE A 17 -1.98 6.07 -4.29
CA ILE A 17 -1.58 7.30 -3.61
C ILE A 17 -2.47 8.47 -4.03
N ASP A 18 -2.71 8.62 -5.33
CA ASP A 18 -3.57 9.70 -5.84
C ASP A 18 -5.01 9.55 -5.35
N ALA A 19 -5.53 8.33 -5.30
CA ALA A 19 -6.87 8.08 -4.78
C ALA A 19 -6.99 8.45 -3.30
N VAL A 20 -5.99 8.11 -2.49
CA VAL A 20 -5.99 8.45 -1.06
C VAL A 20 -5.98 9.96 -0.87
N GLU A 21 -5.13 10.68 -1.60
CA GLU A 21 -5.10 12.15 -1.54
C GLU A 21 -6.43 12.75 -1.97
N GLU A 22 -6.99 12.28 -3.08
CA GLU A 22 -8.24 12.79 -3.62
C GLU A 22 -9.43 12.53 -2.70
N GLN A 23 -9.53 11.32 -2.15
CA GLN A 23 -10.68 10.90 -1.35
C GLN A 23 -10.61 11.34 0.11
N THR A 24 -9.42 11.43 0.68
CA THR A 24 -9.25 11.70 2.12
C THR A 24 -8.46 12.96 2.42
N GLY A 25 -7.79 13.54 1.45
CA GLY A 25 -6.92 14.69 1.66
C GLY A 25 -5.56 14.34 2.27
N HIS A 26 -5.31 13.07 2.58
CA HIS A 26 -4.05 12.65 3.19
C HIS A 26 -2.95 12.50 2.15
N VAL A 27 -1.80 13.13 2.41
CA VAL A 27 -0.69 13.18 1.45
C VAL A 27 0.49 12.28 1.83
N GLY A 28 0.84 12.21 3.11
CA GLY A 28 2.06 11.52 3.55
C GLY A 28 1.98 10.00 3.40
N VAL A 29 2.96 9.41 2.74
CA VAL A 29 3.07 7.97 2.57
C VAL A 29 4.53 7.57 2.43
N THR A 30 4.89 6.44 3.03
CA THR A 30 6.19 5.81 2.81
C THR A 30 6.00 4.62 1.88
N VAL A 31 6.83 4.54 0.85
CA VAL A 31 6.75 3.47 -0.16
C VAL A 31 8.04 2.66 -0.11
N VAL A 32 7.90 1.36 0.06
CA VAL A 32 9.03 0.43 0.01
C VAL A 32 8.78 -0.54 -1.14
N GLU A 33 9.74 -0.65 -2.03
CA GLU A 33 9.66 -1.64 -3.10
C GLU A 33 9.84 -3.03 -2.52
N ALA A 34 9.03 -3.97 -3.02
CA ALA A 34 9.01 -5.33 -2.53
C ALA A 34 8.77 -6.30 -3.68
N VAL A 35 8.96 -7.57 -3.41
CA VAL A 35 8.55 -8.63 -4.32
C VAL A 35 7.60 -9.55 -3.57
N GLY A 36 6.59 -10.04 -4.25
CA GLY A 36 5.59 -10.91 -3.67
C GLY A 36 5.55 -12.26 -4.36
N HIS A 37 5.24 -13.27 -3.58
CA HIS A 37 4.98 -14.63 -4.05
C HIS A 37 3.67 -15.10 -3.43
N GLY A 38 2.74 -15.51 -4.26
CA GLY A 38 1.43 -15.92 -3.78
C GLY A 38 0.63 -16.57 -4.90
N ARG A 39 -0.69 -16.36 -4.86
CA ARG A 39 -1.59 -16.90 -5.88
C ARG A 39 -1.35 -16.32 -7.25
N GLN A 40 -0.98 -15.04 -7.31
CA GLN A 40 -0.73 -14.36 -8.56
C GLN A 40 0.55 -14.91 -9.16
N ARG A 41 0.42 -15.48 -10.35
CA ARG A 41 1.58 -15.93 -11.11
C ARG A 41 2.11 -14.80 -11.95
N GLY A 42 3.40 -14.81 -12.13
CA GLY A 42 4.05 -13.81 -12.93
C GLY A 42 3.90 -14.04 -14.41
N ILE A 43 4.55 -13.18 -15.15
CA ILE A 43 4.61 -13.24 -16.60
C ILE A 43 5.48 -14.42 -17.00
N THR A 44 5.05 -15.20 -17.99
CA THR A 44 5.89 -16.22 -18.58
C THR A 44 6.93 -15.58 -19.47
N HIS A 45 8.17 -16.05 -19.36
CA HIS A 45 9.27 -15.60 -20.20
C HIS A 45 9.77 -16.76 -21.04
N GLU A 46 10.08 -16.48 -22.29
CA GLU A 46 10.70 -17.45 -23.17
C GLU A 46 12.18 -17.08 -23.38
N TYR A 47 13.06 -18.04 -23.10
CA TYR A 47 14.48 -17.88 -23.30
C TYR A 47 15.06 -19.17 -23.87
N ARG A 48 15.66 -19.09 -25.06
CA ARG A 48 16.26 -20.23 -25.76
C ARG A 48 15.28 -21.41 -25.91
N GLY A 49 14.03 -21.11 -26.25
CA GLY A 49 12.99 -22.14 -26.43
C GLY A 49 12.42 -22.71 -25.16
N ARG A 50 12.82 -22.20 -24.00
CA ARG A 50 12.26 -22.61 -22.70
C ARG A 50 11.34 -21.51 -22.17
N VAL A 51 10.21 -21.92 -21.60
CA VAL A 51 9.26 -21.01 -20.97
C VAL A 51 9.51 -21.01 -19.48
N PHE A 52 9.71 -19.83 -18.92
CA PHE A 52 9.89 -19.63 -17.47
C PHE A 52 8.73 -18.84 -16.93
N GLU A 53 8.19 -19.25 -15.81
CA GLU A 53 7.19 -18.49 -15.07
C GLU A 53 7.89 -17.74 -13.93
N SER A 54 7.66 -16.43 -13.88
CA SER A 54 8.16 -15.63 -12.77
C SER A 54 7.32 -15.93 -11.52
N ARG A 55 7.97 -16.38 -10.46
CA ARG A 55 7.31 -16.72 -9.19
C ARG A 55 7.16 -15.50 -8.30
N PHE A 56 7.95 -14.46 -8.55
CA PHE A 56 7.97 -13.23 -7.74
C PHE A 56 7.54 -12.07 -8.60
N LEU A 57 6.58 -11.30 -8.10
CA LEU A 57 6.05 -10.13 -8.79
C LEU A 57 6.45 -8.86 -8.10
N PRO A 58 6.68 -7.77 -8.86
CA PRO A 58 6.93 -6.47 -8.25
C PRO A 58 5.72 -6.00 -7.44
N LYS A 59 5.98 -5.69 -6.18
CA LYS A 59 5.01 -5.17 -5.23
C LYS A 59 5.57 -3.91 -4.59
N ALA A 60 4.74 -3.26 -3.82
CA ALA A 60 5.17 -2.18 -2.95
C ALA A 60 4.44 -2.28 -1.62
N LEU A 61 5.13 -1.95 -0.54
CA LEU A 61 4.54 -1.78 0.77
C LEU A 61 4.32 -0.29 0.98
N LEU A 62 3.08 0.11 1.19
CA LEU A 62 2.69 1.49 1.49
C LEU A 62 2.41 1.60 2.97
N THR A 63 2.91 2.65 3.61
CA THR A 63 2.67 2.90 5.03
C THR A 63 2.16 4.32 5.22
N PHE A 64 0.98 4.45 5.81
CA PHE A 64 0.36 5.71 6.20
C PHE A 64 0.25 5.72 7.72
N VAL A 65 0.76 6.75 8.37
CA VAL A 65 0.60 6.92 9.82
C VAL A 65 -0.34 8.09 10.04
N VAL A 66 -1.50 7.81 10.63
CA VAL A 66 -2.62 8.76 10.65
C VAL A 66 -3.32 8.78 12.00
N VAL A 67 -4.12 9.81 12.20
CA VAL A 67 -5.02 9.87 13.35
C VAL A 67 -6.16 8.86 13.18
N ASP A 68 -6.73 8.43 14.29
CA ASP A 68 -7.68 7.30 14.31
C ASP A 68 -8.86 7.48 13.38
N HIS A 69 -9.45 8.67 13.35
CA HIS A 69 -10.71 8.87 12.65
C HIS A 69 -10.62 8.83 11.12
N VAL A 70 -9.41 8.92 10.55
CA VAL A 70 -9.25 8.84 9.08
C VAL A 70 -8.77 7.48 8.60
N ALA A 71 -8.37 6.60 9.51
CA ALA A 71 -7.76 5.33 9.16
C ALA A 71 -8.67 4.43 8.32
N SER A 72 -9.94 4.32 8.69
CA SER A 72 -10.90 3.48 7.93
C SER A 72 -11.09 3.98 6.51
N ALA A 73 -11.23 5.29 6.33
CA ALA A 73 -11.39 5.86 5.00
C ALA A 73 -10.18 5.61 4.12
N ILE A 74 -8.98 5.72 4.68
CA ILE A 74 -7.74 5.42 3.95
C ILE A 74 -7.70 3.94 3.57
N ALA A 75 -7.99 3.04 4.51
CA ALA A 75 -7.97 1.61 4.24
C ALA A 75 -8.97 1.22 3.14
N GLU A 76 -10.17 1.74 3.17
CA GLU A 76 -11.20 1.49 2.15
C GLU A 76 -10.76 2.03 0.78
N THR A 77 -10.22 3.24 0.76
CA THR A 77 -9.74 3.84 -0.48
C THR A 77 -8.60 3.04 -1.10
N VAL A 78 -7.65 2.59 -0.27
CA VAL A 78 -6.54 1.74 -0.73
C VAL A 78 -7.07 0.44 -1.33
N ALA A 79 -7.98 -0.22 -0.63
CA ALA A 79 -8.55 -1.49 -1.12
C ALA A 79 -9.24 -1.32 -2.47
N ASP A 80 -10.02 -0.26 -2.64
CA ASP A 80 -10.71 0.01 -3.89
C ASP A 80 -9.73 0.35 -5.02
N ALA A 81 -8.77 1.22 -4.76
CA ALA A 81 -7.82 1.69 -5.77
C ALA A 81 -6.80 0.61 -6.16
N ALA A 82 -6.47 -0.28 -5.24
CA ALA A 82 -5.54 -1.37 -5.51
C ALA A 82 -6.13 -2.47 -6.39
N ARG A 83 -7.43 -2.50 -6.52
CA ARG A 83 -8.13 -3.54 -7.28
C ARG A 83 -7.87 -3.38 -8.77
N SER A 84 -7.29 -4.40 -9.39
CA SER A 84 -6.90 -4.35 -10.80
C SER A 84 -7.83 -5.15 -11.71
N GLY A 85 -8.80 -5.88 -11.14
CA GLY A 85 -9.60 -6.84 -11.88
C GLY A 85 -8.92 -8.19 -12.06
N ASN A 86 -7.78 -8.38 -11.45
CA ASN A 86 -7.01 -9.62 -11.53
C ASN A 86 -7.54 -10.61 -10.49
N GLU A 87 -7.96 -11.79 -10.94
CA GLU A 87 -8.50 -12.83 -10.06
C GLU A 87 -7.47 -13.43 -9.10
N SER A 88 -6.19 -13.33 -9.44
CA SER A 88 -5.14 -13.96 -8.64
C SER A 88 -4.72 -13.17 -7.41
N GLY A 89 -5.20 -11.94 -7.25
CA GLY A 89 -4.99 -11.17 -6.03
C GLY A 89 -4.35 -9.81 -6.26
N ASP A 90 -4.80 -8.84 -5.50
CA ASP A 90 -4.36 -7.44 -5.57
C ASP A 90 -3.68 -6.97 -4.28
N GLY A 91 -3.27 -7.90 -3.44
CA GLY A 91 -2.61 -7.60 -2.17
C GLY A 91 -3.58 -7.49 -1.00
N LEU A 92 -3.09 -6.92 0.07
CA LEU A 92 -3.81 -6.78 1.33
C LEU A 92 -3.63 -5.39 1.89
N VAL A 93 -4.59 -4.93 2.66
CA VAL A 93 -4.48 -3.72 3.48
C VAL A 93 -4.87 -4.07 4.91
N TRP A 94 -4.17 -3.50 5.87
CA TRP A 94 -4.44 -3.73 7.30
C TRP A 94 -4.13 -2.49 8.11
N THR A 95 -4.64 -2.48 9.33
CA THR A 95 -4.40 -1.38 10.25
C THR A 95 -3.79 -1.92 11.54
N THR A 96 -2.92 -1.12 12.15
CA THR A 96 -2.27 -1.46 13.41
C THR A 96 -2.29 -0.23 14.32
N PRO A 97 -2.73 -0.36 15.57
CA PRO A 97 -2.61 0.75 16.52
C PRO A 97 -1.16 1.12 16.76
N VAL A 98 -0.90 2.42 16.87
CA VAL A 98 0.43 2.96 17.19
C VAL A 98 0.31 3.76 18.46
N ALA A 99 1.12 3.43 19.46
CA ALA A 99 1.00 4.04 20.76
C ALA A 99 1.46 5.50 20.78
N HIS A 100 2.47 5.85 19.97
CA HIS A 100 3.04 7.18 20.01
C HIS A 100 3.70 7.51 18.68
N VAL A 101 3.48 8.71 18.19
CA VAL A 101 4.09 9.21 16.95
C VAL A 101 4.60 10.63 17.20
N THR A 102 5.83 10.88 16.81
CA THR A 102 6.46 12.19 16.96
C THR A 102 6.90 12.71 15.61
N HIS A 103 6.62 13.97 15.32
CA HIS A 103 7.15 14.65 14.16
C HIS A 103 8.65 14.89 14.33
N ASN A 104 9.44 14.39 13.40
CA ASN A 104 10.89 14.60 13.46
C ASN A 104 11.27 16.08 13.41
N ARG A 105 10.58 16.84 12.58
CA ARG A 105 10.90 18.27 12.41
C ARG A 105 10.68 19.09 13.66
N THR A 106 9.60 18.85 14.38
CA THR A 106 9.20 19.68 15.53
C THR A 106 9.54 19.06 16.87
N GLY A 107 9.78 17.75 16.91
CA GLY A 107 9.94 17.00 18.16
C GLY A 107 8.63 16.86 18.93
N ARG A 108 7.50 17.20 18.33
CA ARG A 108 6.20 17.17 18.98
C ARG A 108 5.38 15.97 18.55
N PRO A 109 4.50 15.47 19.43
CA PRO A 109 3.60 14.38 19.06
C PRO A 109 2.71 14.76 17.89
N LEU A 110 2.40 13.78 17.06
CA LEU A 110 1.34 13.91 16.07
C LEU A 110 0.02 13.82 16.81
N GLU A 111 -0.77 14.88 16.74
CA GLU A 111 -2.03 14.96 17.45
C GLU A 111 -3.21 14.85 16.49
N GLU A 112 -4.33 14.37 17.02
CA GLU A 112 -5.57 14.39 16.30
C GLU A 112 -5.92 15.86 15.99
N ALA A 113 -6.24 16.13 14.74
CA ALA A 113 -6.56 17.49 14.33
C ALA A 113 -7.70 18.06 15.17
N ALA A 114 -7.45 19.21 15.70
CA ALA A 114 -8.47 19.94 16.45
C ALA A 114 -9.61 20.39 15.54
#